data_ddf1a81bdb8da8d7e277463a619a567a
#
_entry.id   ddf1a81bdb8da8d7e277463a619a567a
#
_cell.length_a   1.000
_cell.length_b   1.000
_cell.length_c   1.000
_cell.angle_alpha   90.00
_cell.angle_beta   90.00
_cell.angle_gamma   90.00
#
_symmetry.space_group_name_H-M   'P 1'
#
loop_
_entity.id
_entity.type
_entity.pdbx_description
1 polymer ?
#
loop_
_entity_poly.entity_id
_entity_poly.type
_entity_poly.pdbx_seq_one_letter_code
_entity_poly.pdbx_strand_id
1 'polypeptide(L)'
;MSTKSPYSKPEYFYNRELSWLLFNRRVLEEAKDSSLPLFDRLKFLSITSSNLDEFFMIRVASLKDMVQVKYNKKDISGMTPAEQLAAINERTHLFVKDQYDIFNRSLIPALEKEGVHVLSHYENLSDKQSKYVDRYFTDEVYPVLTPMAVDSSRPFPLIRNKTLNIGAILRMKKDKAADNSAIFICHMATKRKELIPMIPILQRFRFLLYCLVLSRSHPSKKVKKPLFC
;
A
#
# COMPACT_ATOMS: atom_id res chain seq x y z
N MET A 1 31.72 39.70 12.73
CA MET A 1 31.84 38.26 13.07
C MET A 1 30.48 37.81 13.60
N SER A 2 29.72 37.03 12.89
CA SER A 2 28.46 36.49 13.39
C SER A 2 28.76 35.42 14.44
N THR A 3 28.49 35.71 15.71
CA THR A 3 28.61 34.74 16.78
C THR A 3 27.60 33.62 16.51
N LYS A 4 28.11 32.44 16.12
CA LYS A 4 27.24 31.24 15.97
C LYS A 4 26.52 31.00 17.30
N SER A 5 25.21 30.89 17.25
CA SER A 5 24.39 30.53 18.41
C SER A 5 24.95 29.29 19.11
N PRO A 6 25.01 29.25 20.47
CA PRO A 6 25.43 28.05 21.19
C PRO A 6 24.62 26.80 20.86
N TYR A 7 23.41 26.98 20.33
CA TYR A 7 22.48 25.90 19.88
C TYR A 7 22.61 25.55 18.39
N SER A 8 23.72 25.93 17.73
CA SER A 8 23.90 25.64 16.27
C SER A 8 24.46 24.25 15.98
N LYS A 9 24.72 23.42 16.98
CA LYS A 9 25.25 22.06 16.80
C LYS A 9 24.15 21.08 16.39
N PRO A 10 24.45 20.13 15.50
CA PRO A 10 23.46 19.13 15.02
C PRO A 10 22.77 18.32 16.14
N GLU A 11 23.47 18.10 17.27
CA GLU A 11 22.95 17.37 18.43
C GLU A 11 21.70 17.98 19.07
N TYR A 12 21.45 19.28 18.82
CA TYR A 12 20.27 20.00 19.33
C TYR A 12 19.06 19.89 18.39
N PHE A 13 19.23 19.25 17.23
CA PHE A 13 18.17 19.16 16.23
C PHE A 13 17.76 17.72 16.00
N TYR A 14 16.48 17.50 15.98
CA TYR A 14 15.91 16.23 15.55
C TYR A 14 15.60 16.28 14.05
N ASN A 15 15.90 15.21 13.31
CA ASN A 15 15.62 15.17 11.89
C ASN A 15 14.13 15.38 11.60
N ARG A 16 13.81 16.27 10.67
CA ARG A 16 12.45 16.69 10.35
C ARG A 16 11.57 15.54 9.88
N GLU A 17 12.10 14.66 9.07
CA GLU A 17 11.33 13.55 8.48
C GLU A 17 11.05 12.47 9.53
N LEU A 18 12.00 12.21 10.40
CA LEU A 18 11.80 11.28 11.53
C LEU A 18 10.84 11.86 12.57
N SER A 19 10.87 13.18 12.79
CA SER A 19 9.89 13.88 13.64
C SER A 19 8.47 13.74 13.07
N TRP A 20 8.33 13.86 11.76
CA TRP A 20 7.04 13.70 11.09
C TRP A 20 6.49 12.27 11.26
N LEU A 21 7.33 11.24 11.16
CA LEU A 21 6.91 9.85 11.43
C LEU A 21 6.45 9.67 12.87
N LEU A 22 7.09 10.33 13.85
CA LEU A 22 6.64 10.32 15.25
C LEU A 22 5.30 11.03 15.42
N PHE A 23 5.04 12.11 14.68
CA PHE A 23 3.73 12.74 14.66
C PHE A 23 2.66 11.78 14.13
N ASN A 24 2.90 11.13 12.99
CA ASN A 24 1.95 10.18 12.42
C ASN A 24 1.72 8.96 13.33
N ARG A 25 2.74 8.59 14.12
CA ARG A 25 2.61 7.55 15.15
C ARG A 25 1.61 7.95 16.25
N ARG A 26 1.63 9.20 16.69
CA ARG A 26 0.63 9.68 17.68
C ARG A 26 -0.78 9.62 17.11
N VAL A 27 -0.97 9.91 15.82
CA VAL A 27 -2.27 9.74 15.15
C VAL A 27 -2.68 8.26 15.12
N LEU A 28 -1.71 7.34 15.00
CA LEU A 28 -1.98 5.89 15.05
C LEU A 28 -2.39 5.42 16.45
N GLU A 29 -1.88 6.02 17.51
CA GLU A 29 -2.27 5.68 18.89
C GLU A 29 -3.77 5.95 19.13
N GLU A 30 -4.37 6.97 18.49
CA GLU A 30 -5.83 7.20 18.54
C GLU A 30 -6.62 6.02 17.95
N ALA A 31 -6.10 5.38 16.90
CA ALA A 31 -6.72 4.17 16.35
C ALA A 31 -6.63 2.96 17.30
N LYS A 32 -5.67 2.97 18.22
CA LYS A 32 -5.44 1.93 19.22
C LYS A 32 -6.30 2.13 20.46
N ASP A 33 -6.65 3.36 20.79
CA ASP A 33 -7.40 3.70 21.99
C ASP A 33 -8.82 3.12 21.96
N SER A 34 -9.09 2.14 22.82
CA SER A 34 -10.39 1.48 22.92
C SER A 34 -11.49 2.34 23.54
N SER A 35 -11.16 3.48 24.14
CA SER A 35 -12.14 4.42 24.68
C SER A 35 -12.84 5.23 23.59
N LEU A 36 -12.24 5.31 22.38
CA LEU A 36 -12.81 6.00 21.23
C LEU A 36 -13.86 5.12 20.52
N PRO A 37 -14.88 5.74 19.89
CA PRO A 37 -15.84 5.03 19.06
C PRO A 37 -15.16 4.24 17.93
N LEU A 38 -15.67 3.04 17.64
CA LEU A 38 -15.04 2.11 16.68
C LEU A 38 -14.78 2.73 15.30
N PHE A 39 -15.74 3.50 14.76
CA PHE A 39 -15.58 4.12 13.45
C PHE A 39 -14.60 5.30 13.46
N ASP A 40 -14.44 5.99 14.58
CA ASP A 40 -13.41 7.02 14.73
C ASP A 40 -12.02 6.39 14.75
N ARG A 41 -11.84 5.28 15.42
CA ARG A 41 -10.60 4.49 15.40
C ARG A 41 -10.23 4.03 13.98
N LEU A 42 -11.20 3.53 13.21
CA LEU A 42 -11.03 3.20 11.80
C LEU A 42 -10.62 4.41 10.96
N LYS A 43 -11.23 5.56 11.25
CA LYS A 43 -10.92 6.83 10.58
C LYS A 43 -9.50 7.28 10.86
N PHE A 44 -9.04 7.22 12.13
CA PHE A 44 -7.66 7.52 12.47
C PHE A 44 -6.67 6.58 11.79
N LEU A 45 -6.96 5.29 11.73
CA LEU A 45 -6.12 4.34 10.99
C LEU A 45 -6.04 4.68 9.50
N SER A 46 -7.14 5.08 8.88
CA SER A 46 -7.20 5.53 7.48
C SER A 46 -6.39 6.82 7.26
N ILE A 47 -6.49 7.78 8.19
CA ILE A 47 -5.72 9.03 8.15
C ILE A 47 -4.22 8.72 8.17
N THR A 48 -3.76 7.83 9.06
CA THR A 48 -2.33 7.49 9.14
C THR A 48 -1.80 6.87 7.85
N SER A 49 -2.62 6.08 7.15
CA SER A 49 -2.26 5.49 5.86
C SER A 49 -2.17 6.56 4.76
N SER A 50 -3.14 7.48 4.71
CA SER A 50 -3.14 8.58 3.74
C SER A 50 -1.96 9.53 3.96
N ASN A 51 -1.65 9.83 5.21
CA ASN A 51 -0.50 10.64 5.60
C ASN A 51 0.81 9.99 5.13
N LEU A 52 0.94 8.67 5.31
CA LEU A 52 2.12 7.94 4.89
C LEU A 52 2.30 7.95 3.37
N ASP A 53 1.21 7.78 2.61
CA ASP A 53 1.25 7.88 1.15
C ASP A 53 1.78 9.24 0.69
N GLU A 54 1.29 10.34 1.28
CA GLU A 54 1.75 11.69 0.94
C GLU A 54 3.20 11.93 1.34
N PHE A 55 3.60 11.44 2.50
CA PHE A 55 4.98 11.49 2.97
C PHE A 55 5.94 10.82 1.99
N PHE A 56 5.60 9.64 1.49
CA PHE A 56 6.41 8.93 0.51
C PHE A 56 6.43 9.64 -0.85
N MET A 57 5.28 10.15 -1.32
CA MET A 57 5.20 10.84 -2.61
C MET A 57 6.05 12.10 -2.67
N ILE A 58 6.16 12.83 -1.58
CA ILE A 58 6.77 14.17 -1.58
C ILE A 58 8.15 14.11 -0.94
N ARG A 59 8.22 13.69 0.34
CA ARG A 59 9.44 13.81 1.13
C ARG A 59 10.45 12.71 0.85
N VAL A 60 9.98 11.46 0.83
CA VAL A 60 10.86 10.31 0.52
C VAL A 60 11.32 10.34 -0.91
N ALA A 61 10.44 10.74 -1.86
CA ALA A 61 10.81 10.93 -3.26
C ALA A 61 11.94 11.94 -3.40
N SER A 62 11.82 13.12 -2.78
CA SER A 62 12.89 14.15 -2.80
C SER A 62 14.22 13.65 -2.25
N LEU A 63 14.19 12.88 -1.15
CA LEU A 63 15.42 12.27 -0.61
C LEU A 63 16.03 11.23 -1.56
N LYS A 64 15.20 10.44 -2.25
CA LYS A 64 15.68 9.50 -3.27
C LYS A 64 16.35 10.21 -4.44
N ASP A 65 15.75 11.30 -4.91
CA ASP A 65 16.34 12.13 -5.98
C ASP A 65 17.71 12.69 -5.55
N MET A 66 17.82 13.19 -4.32
CA MET A 66 19.11 13.65 -3.78
C MET A 66 20.17 12.53 -3.76
N VAL A 67 19.80 11.32 -3.35
CA VAL A 67 20.72 10.17 -3.35
C VAL A 67 21.12 9.79 -4.78
N GLN A 68 20.17 9.81 -5.72
CA GLN A 68 20.43 9.49 -7.12
C GLN A 68 21.47 10.43 -7.76
N VAL A 69 21.40 11.74 -7.45
CA VAL A 69 22.39 12.73 -7.92
C VAL A 69 23.63 12.79 -7.01
N LYS A 70 23.80 11.84 -6.09
CA LYS A 70 24.95 11.74 -5.17
C LYS A 70 25.14 12.97 -4.28
N TYR A 71 24.04 13.63 -3.90
CA TYR A 71 24.06 14.75 -2.99
C TYR A 71 24.27 14.26 -1.56
N ASN A 72 25.41 14.62 -0.94
CA ASN A 72 25.83 14.11 0.38
C ASN A 72 25.89 15.18 1.49
N LYS A 73 25.36 16.40 1.24
CA LYS A 73 25.35 17.44 2.26
C LYS A 73 24.44 17.02 3.40
N LYS A 74 24.96 17.14 4.61
CA LYS A 74 24.20 16.87 5.84
C LYS A 74 23.15 17.96 6.08
N ASP A 75 22.01 17.55 6.60
CA ASP A 75 20.98 18.47 7.08
C ASP A 75 21.36 19.10 8.44
N ILE A 76 20.45 19.88 9.00
CA ILE A 76 20.68 20.54 10.30
C ILE A 76 20.85 19.54 11.45
N SER A 77 20.27 18.33 11.34
CA SER A 77 20.41 17.25 12.31
C SER A 77 21.69 16.42 12.12
N GLY A 78 22.50 16.76 11.13
CA GLY A 78 23.76 16.07 10.82
C GLY A 78 23.61 14.81 9.97
N MET A 79 22.44 14.51 9.42
CA MET A 79 22.17 13.32 8.61
C MET A 79 22.29 13.63 7.11
N THR A 80 22.93 12.74 6.35
CA THR A 80 22.92 12.74 4.89
C THR A 80 21.58 12.21 4.37
N PRO A 81 21.18 12.48 3.09
CA PRO A 81 19.96 11.92 2.52
C PRO A 81 19.89 10.40 2.58
N ALA A 82 21.01 9.70 2.39
CA ALA A 82 21.06 8.23 2.46
C ALA A 82 20.81 7.72 3.90
N GLU A 83 21.40 8.35 4.91
CA GLU A 83 21.16 8.03 6.33
C GLU A 83 19.71 8.29 6.72
N GLN A 84 19.12 9.38 6.22
CA GLN A 84 17.70 9.68 6.44
C GLN A 84 16.80 8.61 5.84
N LEU A 85 17.05 8.19 4.57
CA LEU A 85 16.28 7.13 3.92
C LEU A 85 16.37 5.79 4.66
N ALA A 86 17.57 5.42 5.15
CA ALA A 86 17.74 4.19 5.92
C ALA A 86 16.90 4.21 7.21
N ALA A 87 16.98 5.32 7.99
CA ALA A 87 16.23 5.48 9.22
C ALA A 87 14.70 5.57 8.98
N ILE A 88 14.27 6.23 7.90
CA ILE A 88 12.86 6.28 7.49
C ILE A 88 12.36 4.87 7.17
N ASN A 89 13.12 4.10 6.39
CA ASN A 89 12.75 2.75 5.99
C ASN A 89 12.51 1.84 7.20
N GLU A 90 13.46 1.82 8.14
CA GLU A 90 13.34 1.05 9.38
C GLU A 90 12.08 1.42 10.18
N ARG A 91 11.88 2.71 10.44
CA ARG A 91 10.73 3.19 11.22
C ARG A 91 9.39 2.96 10.52
N THR A 92 9.37 3.07 9.19
CA THR A 92 8.15 2.86 8.42
C THR A 92 7.73 1.40 8.44
N HIS A 93 8.65 0.44 8.38
CA HIS A 93 8.32 -0.97 8.50
C HIS A 93 7.65 -1.30 9.84
N LEU A 94 8.20 -0.76 10.94
CA LEU A 94 7.59 -0.92 12.26
C LEU A 94 6.20 -0.26 12.33
N PHE A 95 6.08 0.95 11.79
CA PHE A 95 4.82 1.68 11.75
C PHE A 95 3.73 0.92 10.98
N VAL A 96 4.05 0.42 9.79
CA VAL A 96 3.11 -0.35 8.96
C VAL A 96 2.73 -1.67 9.63
N LYS A 97 3.68 -2.33 10.29
CA LYS A 97 3.38 -3.51 11.09
C LYS A 97 2.34 -3.20 12.18
N ASP A 98 2.55 -2.10 12.94
CA ASP A 98 1.62 -1.68 13.97
C ASP A 98 0.22 -1.34 13.39
N GLN A 99 0.15 -0.68 12.22
CA GLN A 99 -1.12 -0.42 11.52
C GLN A 99 -1.88 -1.72 11.23
N TYR A 100 -1.20 -2.73 10.69
CA TYR A 100 -1.83 -4.03 10.39
C TYR A 100 -2.19 -4.81 11.64
N ASP A 101 -1.38 -4.74 12.69
CA ASP A 101 -1.70 -5.37 13.98
C ASP A 101 -2.96 -4.75 14.61
N ILE A 102 -3.10 -3.43 14.60
CA ILE A 102 -4.31 -2.73 15.07
C ILE A 102 -5.52 -3.13 14.22
N PHE A 103 -5.39 -3.12 12.90
CA PHE A 103 -6.48 -3.46 12.00
C PHE A 103 -6.97 -4.90 12.22
N ASN A 104 -6.05 -5.88 12.13
CA ASN A 104 -6.40 -7.29 12.12
C ASN A 104 -6.78 -7.84 13.51
N ARG A 105 -6.10 -7.37 14.57
CA ARG A 105 -6.26 -7.93 15.91
C ARG A 105 -7.21 -7.15 16.80
N SER A 106 -7.49 -5.89 16.47
CA SER A 106 -8.36 -5.04 17.29
C SER A 106 -9.61 -4.61 16.53
N LEU A 107 -9.47 -3.99 15.36
CA LEU A 107 -10.60 -3.38 14.66
C LEU A 107 -11.49 -4.42 13.95
N ILE A 108 -10.92 -5.41 13.27
CA ILE A 108 -11.71 -6.47 12.61
C ILE A 108 -12.59 -7.24 13.62
N PRO A 109 -12.05 -7.76 14.74
CA PRO A 109 -12.89 -8.43 15.72
C PRO A 109 -13.94 -7.52 16.37
N ALA A 110 -13.64 -6.22 16.53
CA ALA A 110 -14.60 -5.27 17.04
C ALA A 110 -15.74 -5.01 16.05
N LEU A 111 -15.44 -4.91 14.75
CA LEU A 111 -16.45 -4.78 13.68
C LEU A 111 -17.36 -6.01 13.61
N GLU A 112 -16.79 -7.21 13.74
CA GLU A 112 -17.59 -8.46 13.76
C GLU A 112 -18.59 -8.49 14.90
N LYS A 113 -18.21 -8.00 16.10
CA LYS A 113 -19.12 -7.89 17.25
C LYS A 113 -20.28 -6.93 17.01
N GLU A 114 -20.05 -5.88 16.21
CA GLU A 114 -21.07 -4.91 15.78
C GLU A 114 -21.84 -5.37 14.53
N GLY A 115 -21.69 -6.63 14.09
CA GLY A 115 -22.39 -7.20 12.94
C GLY A 115 -21.83 -6.75 11.58
N VAL A 116 -20.65 -6.12 11.56
CA VAL A 116 -19.97 -5.71 10.32
C VAL A 116 -18.91 -6.74 9.97
N HIS A 117 -19.18 -7.59 8.98
CA HIS A 117 -18.28 -8.65 8.55
C HIS A 117 -17.43 -8.22 7.36
N VAL A 118 -16.10 -8.24 7.54
CA VAL A 118 -15.12 -7.97 6.48
C VAL A 118 -14.61 -9.29 5.93
N LEU A 119 -15.13 -9.71 4.77
CA LEU A 119 -14.75 -10.96 4.13
C LEU A 119 -13.49 -10.75 3.30
N SER A 120 -12.37 -11.33 3.73
CA SER A 120 -11.06 -11.19 3.10
C SER A 120 -10.70 -12.35 2.15
N HIS A 121 -11.42 -13.46 2.23
CA HIS A 121 -11.17 -14.67 1.43
C HIS A 121 -12.42 -15.10 0.68
N TYR A 122 -12.24 -15.46 -0.61
CA TYR A 122 -13.34 -15.91 -1.47
C TYR A 122 -13.99 -17.19 -0.94
N GLU A 123 -13.21 -18.08 -0.34
CA GLU A 123 -13.66 -19.34 0.24
C GLU A 123 -14.64 -19.15 1.41
N ASN A 124 -14.65 -17.98 2.04
CA ASN A 124 -15.55 -17.65 3.15
C ASN A 124 -16.91 -17.10 2.66
N LEU A 125 -17.08 -16.95 1.35
CA LEU A 125 -18.32 -16.47 0.77
C LEU A 125 -19.35 -17.61 0.67
N SER A 126 -20.62 -17.28 0.99
CA SER A 126 -21.72 -18.17 0.65
C SER A 126 -21.90 -18.28 -0.86
N ASP A 127 -22.59 -19.33 -1.34
CA ASP A 127 -22.86 -19.52 -2.78
C ASP A 127 -23.56 -18.32 -3.44
N LYS A 128 -24.45 -17.65 -2.69
CA LYS A 128 -25.14 -16.46 -3.18
C LYS A 128 -24.19 -15.28 -3.33
N GLN A 129 -23.28 -15.08 -2.37
CA GLN A 129 -22.27 -14.02 -2.40
C GLN A 129 -21.24 -14.30 -3.51
N SER A 130 -20.77 -15.53 -3.65
CA SER A 130 -19.83 -15.91 -4.70
C SER A 130 -20.39 -15.63 -6.09
N LYS A 131 -21.65 -16.06 -6.36
CA LYS A 131 -22.32 -15.78 -7.64
C LYS A 131 -22.48 -14.27 -7.89
N TYR A 132 -22.75 -13.49 -6.86
CA TYR A 132 -22.85 -12.04 -7.00
C TYR A 132 -21.47 -11.42 -7.34
N VAL A 133 -20.42 -11.81 -6.63
CA VAL A 133 -19.05 -11.31 -6.85
C VAL A 133 -18.55 -11.69 -8.24
N ASP A 134 -18.79 -12.93 -8.69
CA ASP A 134 -18.39 -13.42 -10.01
C ASP A 134 -19.09 -12.64 -11.13
N ARG A 135 -20.40 -12.39 -10.97
CA ARG A 135 -21.15 -11.55 -11.92
C ARG A 135 -20.62 -10.13 -11.93
N TYR A 136 -20.49 -9.52 -10.76
CA TYR A 136 -19.95 -8.15 -10.65
C TYR A 136 -18.55 -8.02 -11.28
N PHE A 137 -17.71 -9.03 -11.07
CA PHE A 137 -16.40 -9.06 -11.72
C PHE A 137 -16.52 -9.12 -13.25
N THR A 138 -17.33 -10.01 -13.76
CA THR A 138 -17.48 -10.22 -15.21
C THR A 138 -18.10 -9.01 -15.91
N ASP A 139 -19.15 -8.44 -15.33
CA ASP A 139 -19.95 -7.40 -15.96
C ASP A 139 -19.37 -5.99 -15.78
N GLU A 140 -18.76 -5.71 -14.61
CA GLU A 140 -18.35 -4.35 -14.25
C GLU A 140 -16.83 -4.18 -14.19
N VAL A 141 -16.08 -5.18 -13.72
CA VAL A 141 -14.65 -5.06 -13.48
C VAL A 141 -13.84 -5.49 -14.69
N TYR A 142 -14.12 -6.66 -15.22
CA TYR A 142 -13.34 -7.23 -16.33
C TYR A 142 -13.30 -6.34 -17.58
N PRO A 143 -14.40 -5.69 -18.01
CA PRO A 143 -14.38 -4.83 -19.20
C PRO A 143 -13.50 -3.58 -19.08
N VAL A 144 -13.18 -3.13 -17.85
CA VAL A 144 -12.37 -1.94 -17.62
C VAL A 144 -10.90 -2.27 -17.30
N LEU A 145 -10.55 -3.55 -17.26
CA LEU A 145 -9.17 -3.97 -17.06
C LEU A 145 -8.37 -3.77 -18.34
N THR A 146 -7.20 -3.13 -18.20
CA THR A 146 -6.26 -2.90 -19.30
C THR A 146 -4.95 -3.64 -19.03
N PRO A 147 -4.85 -4.93 -19.38
CA PRO A 147 -3.61 -5.67 -19.18
C PRO A 147 -2.52 -5.14 -20.13
N MET A 148 -1.35 -4.83 -19.59
CA MET A 148 -0.18 -4.40 -20.35
C MET A 148 0.92 -5.45 -20.21
N ALA A 149 1.47 -5.90 -21.33
CA ALA A 149 2.63 -6.75 -21.35
C ALA A 149 3.89 -5.90 -21.11
N VAL A 150 4.75 -6.38 -20.21
CA VAL A 150 6.06 -5.80 -19.95
C VAL A 150 7.11 -6.79 -20.42
N ASP A 151 7.89 -6.42 -21.42
CA ASP A 151 8.97 -7.22 -21.99
C ASP A 151 10.19 -6.31 -22.28
N SER A 152 11.25 -6.89 -22.82
CA SER A 152 12.48 -6.15 -23.16
C SER A 152 12.27 -5.06 -24.22
N SER A 153 11.19 -5.13 -25.01
CA SER A 153 10.86 -4.17 -26.06
C SER A 153 9.93 -3.04 -25.60
N ARG A 154 9.32 -3.18 -24.43
CA ARG A 154 8.36 -2.22 -23.89
C ARG A 154 8.78 -1.75 -22.52
N PRO A 155 8.94 -0.42 -22.31
CA PRO A 155 9.30 0.12 -21.02
C PRO A 155 8.23 -0.21 -19.96
N PHE A 156 8.66 -0.29 -18.70
CA PHE A 156 7.77 -0.48 -17.59
C PHE A 156 6.73 0.67 -17.56
N PRO A 157 5.41 0.37 -17.44
CA PRO A 157 4.38 1.39 -17.46
C PRO A 157 4.45 2.30 -16.25
N LEU A 158 4.09 3.57 -16.44
CA LEU A 158 3.95 4.51 -15.34
C LEU A 158 2.75 4.14 -14.48
N ILE A 159 3.02 3.68 -13.29
CA ILE A 159 2.00 3.35 -12.29
C ILE A 159 1.66 4.61 -11.51
N ARG A 160 0.39 4.99 -11.51
CA ARG A 160 -0.10 6.13 -10.74
C ARG A 160 -0.09 5.80 -9.25
N ASN A 161 0.22 6.82 -8.44
CA ASN A 161 0.10 6.68 -6.99
C ASN A 161 -1.35 6.37 -6.56
N LYS A 162 -1.51 5.62 -5.48
CA LYS A 162 -2.81 5.18 -4.92
C LYS A 162 -3.68 4.37 -5.91
N THR A 163 -3.09 3.82 -6.95
CA THR A 163 -3.79 2.90 -7.85
C THR A 163 -3.48 1.46 -7.50
N LEU A 164 -4.47 0.61 -7.69
CA LEU A 164 -4.34 -0.81 -7.53
C LEU A 164 -3.92 -1.44 -8.85
N ASN A 165 -2.79 -2.14 -8.85
CA ASN A 165 -2.25 -2.81 -10.02
C ASN A 165 -1.99 -4.28 -9.70
N ILE A 166 -2.24 -5.15 -10.66
CA ILE A 166 -1.94 -6.57 -10.57
C ILE A 166 -0.78 -6.88 -11.50
N GLY A 167 0.33 -7.37 -10.93
CA GLY A 167 1.42 -7.95 -11.71
C GLY A 167 1.25 -9.47 -11.79
N ALA A 168 1.29 -10.05 -12.99
CA ALA A 168 1.22 -11.49 -13.20
C ALA A 168 2.34 -11.95 -14.11
N ILE A 169 3.09 -12.97 -13.67
CA ILE A 169 4.07 -13.66 -14.51
C ILE A 169 3.36 -14.82 -15.19
N LEU A 170 3.29 -14.77 -16.52
CA LEU A 170 2.66 -15.80 -17.34
C LEU A 170 3.71 -16.64 -18.05
N ARG A 171 3.54 -17.96 -18.02
CA ARG A 171 4.37 -18.91 -18.77
C ARG A 171 3.49 -19.65 -19.79
N MET A 172 3.92 -19.70 -21.04
CA MET A 172 3.21 -20.44 -22.06
C MET A 172 3.30 -21.95 -21.80
N LYS A 173 2.18 -22.69 -22.00
CA LYS A 173 2.11 -24.14 -21.71
C LYS A 173 2.97 -25.02 -22.64
N LYS A 174 3.31 -24.53 -23.84
CA LYS A 174 3.98 -25.33 -24.89
C LYS A 174 5.50 -25.29 -24.83
N ASP A 175 6.10 -24.30 -24.20
CA ASP A 175 7.57 -24.15 -24.15
C ASP A 175 8.14 -24.62 -22.81
N LYS A 176 8.51 -25.91 -22.76
CA LYS A 176 9.23 -26.45 -21.59
C LYS A 176 10.69 -25.96 -21.49
N ALA A 177 11.23 -25.36 -22.53
CA ALA A 177 12.67 -25.02 -22.65
C ALA A 177 12.98 -23.52 -22.76
N ALA A 178 12.02 -22.64 -22.98
CA ALA A 178 12.28 -21.21 -23.06
C ALA A 178 11.74 -20.48 -21.81
N ASP A 179 12.59 -19.71 -21.19
CA ASP A 179 12.27 -18.85 -20.02
C ASP A 179 11.47 -17.59 -20.47
N ASN A 180 10.50 -17.79 -21.37
CA ASN A 180 9.62 -16.73 -21.88
C ASN A 180 8.52 -16.42 -20.88
N SER A 181 8.91 -15.84 -19.74
CA SER A 181 7.99 -15.28 -18.78
C SER A 181 7.62 -13.87 -19.22
N ALA A 182 6.37 -13.62 -19.58
CA ALA A 182 5.87 -12.26 -19.79
C ALA A 182 5.27 -11.75 -18.47
N ILE A 183 5.64 -10.54 -18.07
CA ILE A 183 5.03 -9.85 -16.93
C ILE A 183 3.88 -9.02 -17.49
N PHE A 184 2.68 -9.23 -16.94
CA PHE A 184 1.52 -8.41 -17.25
C PHE A 184 1.18 -7.55 -16.05
N ILE A 185 1.04 -6.25 -16.26
CA ILE A 185 0.53 -5.32 -15.27
C ILE A 185 -0.86 -4.92 -15.71
N CYS A 186 -1.84 -5.17 -14.85
CA CYS A 186 -3.21 -4.78 -15.08
C CYS A 186 -3.55 -3.61 -14.15
N HIS A 187 -3.89 -2.47 -14.75
CA HIS A 187 -4.38 -1.31 -14.02
C HIS A 187 -5.89 -1.44 -13.80
N MET A 188 -6.30 -1.38 -12.54
CA MET A 188 -7.71 -1.31 -12.20
C MET A 188 -8.16 0.16 -12.14
N ALA A 189 -8.85 0.61 -13.18
CA ALA A 189 -9.53 1.90 -13.15
C ALA A 189 -10.74 1.82 -12.21
N THR A 190 -10.62 2.40 -11.04
CA THR A 190 -11.77 2.55 -10.12
C THR A 190 -12.66 3.67 -10.60
N LYS A 191 -13.68 3.33 -11.36
CA LYS A 191 -14.61 4.31 -11.97
C LYS A 191 -15.78 4.72 -11.08
N ARG A 192 -15.91 4.27 -9.84
CA ARG A 192 -17.02 4.68 -8.96
C ARG A 192 -16.56 5.27 -7.63
N LYS A 193 -16.74 6.59 -7.54
CA LYS A 193 -16.71 7.38 -6.30
C LYS A 193 -17.93 7.11 -5.39
N GLU A 194 -18.90 6.30 -5.81
CA GLU A 194 -20.25 6.31 -5.24
C GLU A 194 -20.62 5.17 -4.29
N LEU A 195 -19.78 4.18 -4.10
CA LEU A 195 -20.06 3.12 -3.13
C LEU A 195 -18.92 2.96 -2.14
N ILE A 196 -19.02 3.70 -1.06
CA ILE A 196 -18.20 3.67 0.16
C ILE A 196 -17.15 4.79 0.19
N PRO A 197 -17.47 5.95 0.78
CA PRO A 197 -16.46 6.95 1.16
C PRO A 197 -15.62 6.51 2.36
N MET A 198 -15.69 5.25 2.73
CA MET A 198 -15.00 4.70 3.89
C MET A 198 -13.89 3.75 3.45
N ILE A 199 -12.67 4.23 3.65
CA ILE A 199 -11.49 3.46 4.01
C ILE A 199 -10.58 3.08 2.82
N PRO A 200 -9.45 3.80 2.62
CA PRO A 200 -8.32 3.35 1.78
C PRO A 200 -7.80 1.96 2.16
N ILE A 201 -7.98 1.56 3.42
CA ILE A 201 -7.60 0.25 3.94
C ILE A 201 -8.48 -0.86 3.35
N LEU A 202 -9.80 -0.66 3.27
CA LEU A 202 -10.70 -1.63 2.63
C LEU A 202 -10.46 -1.75 1.12
N GLN A 203 -9.94 -0.72 0.45
CA GLN A 203 -9.51 -0.84 -0.95
C GLN A 203 -8.36 -1.84 -1.12
N ARG A 204 -7.40 -1.91 -0.20
CA ARG A 204 -6.35 -2.94 -0.21
C ARG A 204 -6.91 -4.35 0.02
N PHE A 205 -7.94 -4.50 0.87
CA PHE A 205 -8.57 -5.80 1.14
C PHE A 205 -9.56 -6.27 0.07
N ARG A 206 -10.27 -5.36 -0.61
CA ARG A 206 -11.06 -5.70 -1.81
C ARG A 206 -10.19 -6.34 -2.90
N PHE A 207 -8.92 -5.99 -2.96
CA PHE A 207 -7.96 -6.55 -3.90
C PHE A 207 -7.69 -8.04 -3.70
N LEU A 208 -7.56 -8.52 -2.49
CA LEU A 208 -7.42 -9.96 -2.21
C LEU A 208 -8.63 -10.74 -2.74
N LEU A 209 -9.82 -10.19 -2.58
CA LEU A 209 -11.06 -10.78 -3.12
C LEU A 209 -11.03 -10.84 -4.66
N TYR A 210 -10.59 -9.79 -5.33
CA TYR A 210 -10.48 -9.72 -6.80
C TYR A 210 -9.37 -10.61 -7.36
N CYS A 211 -8.22 -10.71 -6.70
CA CYS A 211 -7.15 -11.62 -7.12
C CYS A 211 -7.57 -13.09 -7.06
N LEU A 212 -8.37 -13.46 -6.05
CA LEU A 212 -8.90 -14.82 -5.89
C LEU A 212 -9.94 -15.16 -6.96
N VAL A 213 -10.79 -14.20 -7.34
CA VAL A 213 -11.76 -14.39 -8.44
C VAL A 213 -11.04 -14.56 -9.78
N LEU A 214 -9.99 -13.78 -10.06
CA LEU A 214 -9.17 -13.94 -11.27
C LEU A 214 -8.47 -15.30 -11.36
N SER A 215 -8.03 -15.85 -10.22
CA SER A 215 -7.37 -17.17 -10.21
C SER A 215 -8.34 -18.32 -10.48
N ARG A 216 -9.63 -18.15 -10.18
CA ARG A 216 -10.66 -19.19 -10.34
C ARG A 216 -11.35 -19.17 -11.69
N SER A 217 -11.59 -18.00 -12.28
CA SER A 217 -12.27 -17.88 -13.58
C SER A 217 -11.45 -18.42 -14.76
N HIS A 218 -10.14 -18.73 -14.56
CA HIS A 218 -9.30 -19.41 -15.54
C HIS A 218 -8.55 -20.61 -14.93
N PRO A 219 -9.20 -21.77 -14.74
CA PRO A 219 -8.60 -22.95 -14.10
C PRO A 219 -7.39 -23.54 -14.83
N SER A 220 -7.04 -23.04 -16.01
CA SER A 220 -5.92 -23.53 -16.81
C SER A 220 -4.59 -22.79 -16.60
N LYS A 221 -4.53 -21.74 -15.76
CA LYS A 221 -3.32 -20.96 -15.54
C LYS A 221 -2.95 -20.98 -14.05
N LYS A 222 -1.93 -21.75 -13.68
CA LYS A 222 -1.36 -21.70 -12.33
C LYS A 222 -0.67 -20.34 -12.14
N VAL A 223 -1.34 -19.42 -11.47
CA VAL A 223 -0.77 -18.15 -11.01
C VAL A 223 0.14 -18.47 -9.83
N LYS A 224 1.45 -18.27 -9.97
CA LYS A 224 2.35 -18.27 -8.82
C LYS A 224 2.09 -17.01 -8.01
N LYS A 225 2.26 -17.10 -6.67
CA LYS A 225 1.97 -16.07 -5.67
C LYS A 225 2.25 -14.64 -6.16
N PRO A 226 1.33 -13.68 -5.94
CA PRO A 226 1.56 -12.29 -6.32
C PRO A 226 2.76 -11.73 -5.57
N LEU A 227 3.66 -11.07 -6.30
CA LEU A 227 4.72 -10.23 -5.71
C LEU A 227 4.04 -8.91 -5.29
N PHE A 228 4.09 -8.63 -4.00
CA PHE A 228 3.68 -7.33 -3.47
C PHE A 228 4.80 -6.31 -3.73
N CYS A 229 4.46 -5.22 -4.41
CA CYS A 229 5.20 -3.95 -4.37
C CYS A 229 4.50 -2.99 -3.42
#